data_84dfb3b9edecf46222691fb463d6b70e
#
_entry.id   84dfb3b9edecf46222691fb463d6b70e
#
_cell.length_a   1.000
_cell.length_b   1.000
_cell.length_c   1.000
_cell.angle_alpha   90.00
_cell.angle_beta   90.00
_cell.angle_gamma   90.00
#
_symmetry.space_group_name_H-M   'P 1'
#
loop_
_entity.id
_entity.type
_entity.pdbx_description
1 polymer ?
#
loop_
_entity_poly.entity_id
_entity_poly.type
_entity_poly.pdbx_seq_one_letter_code
_entity_poly.pdbx_strand_id
1 'polypeptide(L)'
;MTKKWWHEKVAYQIYPKSFMDTNGDGIGDLRGIISKLDYLKDLGVDIIWLSPIYKSPFVDQGYDISDYYSIAEEFGTMEEFDELLEEAKKRDMYIVMDLVVNHCSDKHEWFQKAIIDPDGEYGDYFYIREGKDGKEPSNYRAYFGGNAWEKMPGTDNKYYLHMFAKEQPDLNWENPKVREEVYKMVNWWLDKGLAGFRIDAIINIKKDLNFPSYEPDGPDGLASCTTMVDNVDGVGAFLQELKHETFDKYDAFTVGEVFNMKEDELEEFVGEDGHFSTMFDFGPHILTYGDHGWYDSKKIEFNSWRDTIFRSQERTQGIGFLANIIENHDEPRGVCRYLPEYARNDMGKKMLATTSVLLRGLPFLFQGQEIGMENCVMNDVSQYNDINTLDQYQMALNAGCSVEEAMACCYENSRDNSRTPMQWSDGLNAGFSKGTPWLKVNPNYTRINVAAQEKDEDSVLSYYKKLIALRKADAYRQTFTYGTFTAMYEETDSIFAYMRTNEETGQRILVAANFGTAQERLALPAKIEKVLLSNADNSNMADKEEITLNSSEVVVILL
;
A
#
# COMPACT_ATOMS: atom_id res chain seq x y z
N MET A 1 17.08 19.95 4.04
CA MET A 1 16.77 18.50 4.26
C MET A 1 18.05 17.69 4.15
N THR A 2 18.34 16.93 5.19
CA THR A 2 19.53 16.05 5.24
C THR A 2 19.32 14.83 4.33
N LYS A 3 20.32 14.48 3.50
CA LYS A 3 20.23 13.31 2.62
C LYS A 3 20.23 12.03 3.44
N LYS A 4 19.22 11.17 3.20
CA LYS A 4 19.10 9.84 3.80
C LYS A 4 19.37 8.76 2.77
N TRP A 5 19.81 7.58 3.19
CA TRP A 5 20.20 6.47 2.31
C TRP A 5 19.07 5.99 1.39
N TRP A 6 17.82 6.13 1.81
CA TRP A 6 16.64 5.65 1.09
C TRP A 6 16.07 6.65 0.07
N HIS A 7 16.45 7.94 0.09
CA HIS A 7 15.85 8.99 -0.76
C HIS A 7 15.89 8.69 -2.26
N GLU A 8 16.99 8.09 -2.74
CA GLU A 8 17.21 7.81 -4.16
C GLU A 8 16.79 6.37 -4.56
N LYS A 9 16.11 5.64 -3.65
CA LYS A 9 15.74 4.24 -3.82
C LYS A 9 14.38 4.09 -4.51
N VAL A 10 14.09 2.86 -4.93
CA VAL A 10 12.80 2.41 -5.43
C VAL A 10 12.38 1.20 -4.60
N ALA A 11 11.17 1.25 -4.05
CA ALA A 11 10.60 0.19 -3.24
C ALA A 11 9.64 -0.69 -4.06
N TYR A 12 9.55 -1.95 -3.67
CA TYR A 12 8.67 -2.94 -4.27
C TYR A 12 8.00 -3.77 -3.17
N GLN A 13 6.68 -3.81 -3.17
CA GLN A 13 5.92 -4.65 -2.24
C GLN A 13 5.74 -6.04 -2.81
N ILE A 14 6.08 -7.04 -2.02
CA ILE A 14 5.75 -8.44 -2.24
C ILE A 14 4.61 -8.84 -1.30
N TYR A 15 3.55 -9.41 -1.86
CA TYR A 15 2.55 -10.16 -1.12
C TYR A 15 2.95 -11.66 -1.18
N PRO A 16 3.62 -12.18 -0.15
CA PRO A 16 4.34 -13.45 -0.22
C PRO A 16 3.47 -14.61 -0.69
N LYS A 17 2.25 -14.68 -0.18
CA LYS A 17 1.28 -15.74 -0.47
C LYS A 17 1.00 -15.94 -1.97
N SER A 18 1.18 -14.89 -2.77
CA SER A 18 0.87 -14.87 -4.21
C SER A 18 2.07 -14.57 -5.10
N PHE A 19 3.29 -14.54 -4.58
CA PHE A 19 4.45 -14.15 -5.38
C PHE A 19 5.06 -15.31 -6.18
N MET A 20 5.52 -16.36 -5.50
CA MET A 20 6.08 -17.56 -6.15
C MET A 20 6.06 -18.72 -5.18
N ASP A 21 5.42 -19.81 -5.58
CA ASP A 21 5.36 -21.10 -4.85
C ASP A 21 6.42 -22.06 -5.39
N THR A 22 7.31 -22.52 -4.53
CA THR A 22 8.38 -23.46 -4.91
C THR A 22 8.12 -24.89 -4.45
N ASN A 23 7.31 -25.09 -3.41
CA ASN A 23 7.02 -26.41 -2.83
C ASN A 23 5.78 -27.08 -3.47
N GLY A 24 4.91 -26.33 -4.14
CA GLY A 24 3.76 -26.82 -4.88
C GLY A 24 2.50 -26.99 -4.02
N ASP A 25 2.40 -26.31 -2.89
CA ASP A 25 1.20 -26.34 -2.05
C ASP A 25 0.14 -25.29 -2.44
N GLY A 26 0.47 -24.41 -3.37
CA GLY A 26 -0.42 -23.35 -3.87
C GLY A 26 -0.25 -22.01 -3.19
N ILE A 27 0.69 -21.91 -2.25
CA ILE A 27 1.01 -20.70 -1.48
C ILE A 27 2.45 -20.28 -1.81
N GLY A 28 2.68 -19.00 -2.05
CA GLY A 28 4.03 -18.47 -2.28
C GLY A 28 4.89 -18.54 -1.01
N ASP A 29 6.20 -18.71 -1.18
CA ASP A 29 7.12 -18.97 -0.08
C ASP A 29 8.42 -18.13 -0.16
N LEU A 30 9.21 -18.14 0.93
CA LEU A 30 10.48 -17.42 1.03
C LEU A 30 11.50 -17.88 -0.03
N ARG A 31 11.54 -19.17 -0.35
CA ARG A 31 12.35 -19.73 -1.44
C ARG A 31 11.97 -19.16 -2.79
N GLY A 32 10.67 -18.96 -3.01
CA GLY A 32 10.15 -18.29 -4.19
C GLY A 32 10.63 -16.85 -4.30
N ILE A 33 10.61 -16.10 -3.18
CA ILE A 33 11.12 -14.73 -3.14
C ILE A 33 12.62 -14.71 -3.45
N ILE A 34 13.42 -15.56 -2.79
CA ILE A 34 14.87 -15.68 -3.04
C ILE A 34 15.14 -15.96 -4.52
N SER A 35 14.38 -16.85 -5.14
CA SER A 35 14.53 -17.24 -6.55
C SER A 35 14.30 -16.08 -7.54
N LYS A 36 13.65 -15.00 -7.10
CA LYS A 36 13.26 -13.84 -7.92
C LYS A 36 14.03 -12.56 -7.58
N LEU A 37 15.00 -12.61 -6.68
CA LEU A 37 15.81 -11.42 -6.32
C LEU A 37 16.57 -10.83 -7.51
N ASP A 38 17.08 -11.67 -8.42
CA ASP A 38 17.76 -11.19 -9.62
C ASP A 38 16.80 -10.48 -10.58
N TYR A 39 15.57 -10.95 -10.72
CA TYR A 39 14.51 -10.27 -11.46
C TYR A 39 14.21 -8.88 -10.88
N LEU A 40 14.04 -8.79 -9.56
CA LEU A 40 13.78 -7.52 -8.88
C LEU A 40 14.98 -6.56 -9.00
N LYS A 41 16.20 -7.07 -8.91
CA LYS A 41 17.42 -6.28 -9.11
C LYS A 41 17.51 -5.74 -10.55
N ASP A 42 17.20 -6.56 -11.54
CA ASP A 42 17.20 -6.17 -12.96
C ASP A 42 16.08 -5.15 -13.28
N LEU A 43 14.94 -5.23 -12.59
CA LEU A 43 13.89 -4.21 -12.63
C LEU A 43 14.38 -2.86 -12.06
N GLY A 44 15.37 -2.87 -11.18
CA GLY A 44 15.93 -1.69 -10.52
C GLY A 44 15.41 -1.44 -9.11
N VAL A 45 14.82 -2.44 -8.46
CA VAL A 45 14.34 -2.38 -7.07
C VAL A 45 15.52 -2.33 -6.09
N ASP A 46 15.37 -1.55 -5.03
CA ASP A 46 16.34 -1.44 -3.95
C ASP A 46 15.77 -1.89 -2.60
N ILE A 47 14.49 -1.59 -2.32
CA ILE A 47 13.83 -1.91 -1.07
C ILE A 47 12.70 -2.90 -1.37
N ILE A 48 12.65 -4.01 -0.67
CA ILE A 48 11.57 -5.00 -0.75
C ILE A 48 10.77 -4.92 0.54
N TRP A 49 9.51 -4.52 0.44
CA TRP A 49 8.55 -4.63 1.52
C TRP A 49 7.79 -5.94 1.42
N LEU A 50 7.88 -6.76 2.46
CA LEU A 50 7.13 -8.00 2.61
C LEU A 50 5.87 -7.73 3.41
N SER A 51 4.68 -8.02 2.87
CA SER A 51 3.46 -8.16 3.67
C SER A 51 3.66 -9.26 4.72
N PRO A 52 2.86 -9.32 5.82
CA PRO A 52 3.18 -10.12 6.98
C PRO A 52 3.51 -11.58 6.67
N ILE A 53 4.64 -12.05 7.22
CA ILE A 53 5.12 -13.45 7.13
C ILE A 53 5.21 -14.12 8.49
N TYR A 54 4.76 -13.44 9.54
CA TYR A 54 4.73 -13.98 10.90
C TYR A 54 3.74 -15.12 11.04
N LYS A 55 3.90 -15.92 12.09
CA LYS A 55 2.93 -16.96 12.43
C LYS A 55 1.55 -16.36 12.67
N SER A 56 0.56 -16.88 11.95
CA SER A 56 -0.80 -16.35 11.90
C SER A 56 -1.80 -17.46 11.64
N PRO A 57 -3.03 -17.38 12.15
CA PRO A 57 -4.17 -18.18 11.70
C PRO A 57 -4.71 -17.79 10.31
N PHE A 58 -4.26 -16.67 9.73
CA PHE A 58 -4.66 -16.14 8.43
C PHE A 58 -6.14 -15.78 8.29
N VAL A 59 -6.79 -15.34 9.36
CA VAL A 59 -8.15 -14.80 9.29
C VAL A 59 -8.18 -13.53 8.43
N ASP A 60 -7.20 -12.65 8.62
CA ASP A 60 -6.96 -11.47 7.78
C ASP A 60 -5.60 -11.60 7.04
N GLN A 61 -5.38 -12.76 6.44
CA GLN A 61 -4.25 -13.05 5.54
C GLN A 61 -2.86 -12.68 6.08
N GLY A 62 -2.65 -12.83 7.40
CA GLY A 62 -1.37 -12.62 8.07
C GLY A 62 -1.33 -11.38 8.97
N TYR A 63 -2.33 -10.49 8.88
CA TYR A 63 -2.45 -9.33 9.77
C TYR A 63 -3.00 -9.69 11.17
N ASP A 64 -3.43 -10.92 11.40
CA ASP A 64 -3.79 -11.51 12.68
C ASP A 64 -2.60 -12.32 13.24
N ILE A 65 -1.59 -11.64 13.80
CA ILE A 65 -0.32 -12.24 14.22
C ILE A 65 -0.46 -12.99 15.55
N SER A 66 -0.15 -14.29 15.55
CA SER A 66 -0.17 -15.13 16.76
C SER A 66 1.18 -15.31 17.43
N ASP A 67 2.29 -15.04 16.73
CA ASP A 67 3.65 -15.04 17.26
C ASP A 67 4.53 -14.11 16.42
N TYR A 68 5.04 -13.05 17.04
CA TYR A 68 5.87 -12.04 16.38
C TYR A 68 7.32 -12.47 16.13
N TYR A 69 7.76 -13.60 16.72
CA TYR A 69 9.15 -14.08 16.64
C TYR A 69 9.33 -15.29 15.73
N SER A 70 8.27 -15.74 15.10
CA SER A 70 8.26 -16.93 14.23
C SER A 70 7.74 -16.60 12.84
N ILE A 71 8.30 -17.25 11.83
CA ILE A 71 7.78 -17.26 10.46
C ILE A 71 6.63 -18.28 10.38
N ALA A 72 5.57 -17.98 9.63
CA ALA A 72 4.50 -18.91 9.35
C ALA A 72 5.02 -20.10 8.52
N GLU A 73 4.61 -21.33 8.88
CA GLU A 73 5.07 -22.54 8.23
C GLU A 73 4.77 -22.57 6.72
N GLU A 74 3.69 -21.91 6.31
CA GLU A 74 3.28 -21.74 4.91
C GLU A 74 4.32 -20.98 4.09
N PHE A 75 5.05 -20.05 4.71
CA PHE A 75 6.06 -19.25 4.02
C PHE A 75 7.47 -19.82 4.13
N GLY A 76 7.72 -20.72 5.09
CA GLY A 76 9.03 -21.33 5.29
C GLY A 76 9.55 -21.24 6.71
N THR A 77 10.86 -21.15 6.86
CA THR A 77 11.55 -21.21 8.16
C THR A 77 12.31 -19.91 8.46
N MET A 78 12.74 -19.77 9.71
CA MET A 78 13.61 -18.65 10.12
C MET A 78 14.96 -18.68 9.39
N GLU A 79 15.50 -19.87 9.15
CA GLU A 79 16.75 -20.06 8.39
C GLU A 79 16.60 -19.59 6.94
N GLU A 80 15.44 -19.82 6.33
CA GLU A 80 15.15 -19.33 4.97
C GLU A 80 14.95 -17.81 4.96
N PHE A 81 14.41 -17.24 6.03
CA PHE A 81 14.37 -15.79 6.17
C PHE A 81 15.76 -15.18 6.34
N ASP A 82 16.62 -15.80 7.15
CA ASP A 82 18.01 -15.36 7.30
C ASP A 82 18.77 -15.45 5.96
N GLU A 83 18.53 -16.49 5.17
CA GLU A 83 19.07 -16.62 3.80
C GLU A 83 18.53 -15.50 2.89
N LEU A 84 17.25 -15.15 2.97
CA LEU A 84 16.67 -14.04 2.21
C LEU A 84 17.38 -12.71 2.52
N LEU A 85 17.65 -12.42 3.79
CA LEU A 85 18.38 -11.22 4.20
C LEU A 85 19.80 -11.20 3.61
N GLU A 86 20.52 -12.33 3.66
CA GLU A 86 21.86 -12.46 3.11
C GLU A 86 21.87 -12.31 1.58
N GLU A 87 20.94 -12.95 0.88
CA GLU A 87 20.86 -12.90 -0.59
C GLU A 87 20.43 -11.51 -1.09
N ALA A 88 19.53 -10.84 -0.38
CA ALA A 88 19.17 -9.45 -0.67
C ALA A 88 20.38 -8.52 -0.47
N LYS A 89 21.11 -8.66 0.64
CA LYS A 89 22.30 -7.88 0.93
C LYS A 89 23.40 -8.04 -0.12
N LYS A 90 23.64 -9.24 -0.64
CA LYS A 90 24.60 -9.49 -1.74
C LYS A 90 24.26 -8.71 -3.02
N ARG A 91 23.00 -8.30 -3.18
CA ARG A 91 22.47 -7.54 -4.31
C ARG A 91 22.28 -6.05 -4.01
N ASP A 92 22.75 -5.55 -2.88
CA ASP A 92 22.48 -4.19 -2.39
C ASP A 92 20.97 -3.90 -2.33
N MET A 93 20.21 -4.85 -1.84
CA MET A 93 18.77 -4.74 -1.62
C MET A 93 18.47 -4.82 -0.12
N TYR A 94 17.43 -4.11 0.29
CA TYR A 94 17.02 -3.93 1.68
C TYR A 94 15.67 -4.59 1.90
N ILE A 95 15.55 -5.41 2.94
CA ILE A 95 14.27 -6.04 3.31
C ILE A 95 13.60 -5.20 4.40
N VAL A 96 12.33 -4.90 4.18
CA VAL A 96 11.42 -4.22 5.10
C VAL A 96 10.24 -5.14 5.36
N MET A 97 9.86 -5.31 6.63
CA MET A 97 8.70 -6.12 7.02
C MET A 97 7.52 -5.24 7.39
N ASP A 98 6.36 -5.86 7.52
CA ASP A 98 5.16 -5.22 8.06
C ASP A 98 5.21 -5.23 9.61
N LEU A 99 4.91 -4.11 10.26
CA LEU A 99 4.78 -3.99 11.70
C LEU A 99 3.32 -3.77 12.05
N VAL A 100 2.66 -4.83 12.52
CA VAL A 100 1.25 -4.83 12.91
C VAL A 100 1.17 -4.81 14.43
N VAL A 101 0.89 -3.65 15.01
CA VAL A 101 0.94 -3.45 16.46
C VAL A 101 -0.26 -2.68 17.03
N ASN A 102 -1.27 -2.37 16.19
CA ASN A 102 -2.57 -1.93 16.71
C ASN A 102 -3.30 -3.08 17.41
N HIS A 103 -3.15 -4.29 16.91
CA HIS A 103 -3.82 -5.51 17.39
C HIS A 103 -2.89 -6.71 17.25
N CYS A 104 -3.27 -7.84 17.83
CA CYS A 104 -2.68 -9.14 17.56
C CYS A 104 -3.79 -10.17 17.30
N SER A 105 -3.42 -11.43 17.00
CA SER A 105 -4.41 -12.50 16.87
C SER A 105 -5.04 -12.84 18.22
N ASP A 106 -6.30 -13.27 18.21
CA ASP A 106 -6.95 -13.92 19.37
C ASP A 106 -6.22 -15.22 19.78
N LYS A 107 -5.36 -15.79 18.93
CA LYS A 107 -4.50 -16.95 19.22
C LYS A 107 -3.14 -16.55 19.80
N HIS A 108 -2.82 -15.27 19.87
CA HIS A 108 -1.59 -14.81 20.51
C HIS A 108 -1.58 -15.17 22.00
N GLU A 109 -0.42 -15.55 22.53
CA GLU A 109 -0.32 -16.00 23.92
C GLU A 109 -0.81 -14.95 24.94
N TRP A 110 -0.67 -13.67 24.63
CA TRP A 110 -1.15 -12.59 25.50
C TRP A 110 -2.68 -12.62 25.62
N PHE A 111 -3.39 -12.76 24.51
CA PHE A 111 -4.86 -12.82 24.54
C PHE A 111 -5.36 -14.11 25.15
N GLN A 112 -4.68 -15.25 24.91
CA GLN A 112 -5.03 -16.53 25.56
C GLN A 112 -4.88 -16.46 27.09
N LYS A 113 -3.90 -15.73 27.59
CA LYS A 113 -3.74 -15.46 29.03
C LYS A 113 -4.81 -14.49 29.56
N ALA A 114 -5.18 -13.46 28.75
CA ALA A 114 -6.27 -12.54 29.08
C ALA A 114 -7.63 -13.23 29.18
N ILE A 115 -7.89 -14.26 28.37
CA ILE A 115 -9.12 -15.08 28.47
C ILE A 115 -9.18 -15.80 29.83
N ILE A 116 -8.04 -16.29 30.33
CA ILE A 116 -7.97 -17.02 31.62
C ILE A 116 -8.20 -16.08 32.80
N ASP A 117 -7.61 -14.88 32.73
CA ASP A 117 -7.73 -13.86 33.78
C ASP A 117 -7.90 -12.46 33.16
N PRO A 118 -9.14 -12.06 32.83
CA PRO A 118 -9.42 -10.77 32.20
C PRO A 118 -9.12 -9.54 33.08
N ASP A 119 -9.00 -9.72 34.37
CA ASP A 119 -8.63 -8.68 35.36
C ASP A 119 -7.15 -8.71 35.75
N GLY A 120 -6.40 -9.68 35.24
CA GLY A 120 -4.98 -9.86 35.49
C GLY A 120 -4.08 -9.03 34.58
N GLU A 121 -2.78 -9.28 34.68
CA GLU A 121 -1.74 -8.54 33.94
C GLU A 121 -1.98 -8.53 32.44
N TYR A 122 -2.32 -9.66 31.83
CA TYR A 122 -2.54 -9.76 30.39
C TYR A 122 -3.92 -9.27 29.96
N GLY A 123 -4.91 -9.20 30.86
CA GLY A 123 -6.18 -8.50 30.59
C GLY A 123 -5.96 -7.01 30.31
N ASP A 124 -5.01 -6.38 31.00
CA ASP A 124 -4.64 -4.97 30.80
C ASP A 124 -3.83 -4.71 29.51
N TYR A 125 -3.42 -5.77 28.79
CA TYR A 125 -2.81 -5.64 27.46
C TYR A 125 -3.83 -5.31 26.37
N PHE A 126 -5.12 -5.45 26.66
CA PHE A 126 -6.22 -5.23 25.74
C PHE A 126 -7.24 -4.24 26.32
N TYR A 127 -8.05 -3.65 25.46
CA TYR A 127 -9.16 -2.82 25.89
C TYR A 127 -10.36 -3.72 26.26
N ILE A 128 -10.44 -4.16 27.52
CA ILE A 128 -11.55 -4.94 28.06
C ILE A 128 -12.44 -4.00 28.88
N ARG A 129 -13.76 -4.02 28.63
CA ARG A 129 -14.75 -3.17 29.31
C ARG A 129 -15.97 -3.97 29.70
N GLU A 130 -16.66 -3.53 30.75
CA GLU A 130 -17.97 -4.06 31.10
C GLU A 130 -19.05 -3.51 30.16
N GLY A 131 -19.97 -4.38 29.76
CA GLY A 131 -21.14 -3.99 28.99
C GLY A 131 -22.09 -3.09 29.81
N LYS A 132 -22.89 -2.31 29.11
CA LYS A 132 -23.89 -1.39 29.68
C LYS A 132 -25.30 -1.91 29.42
N ASP A 133 -26.08 -2.09 30.46
CA ASP A 133 -27.49 -2.53 30.37
C ASP A 133 -27.68 -3.85 29.58
N GLY A 134 -26.74 -4.78 29.70
CA GLY A 134 -26.75 -6.08 29.01
C GLY A 134 -26.38 -6.00 27.51
N LYS A 135 -25.80 -4.89 27.07
CA LYS A 135 -25.31 -4.65 25.71
C LYS A 135 -23.80 -4.34 25.74
N GLU A 136 -23.25 -4.21 24.55
CA GLU A 136 -21.85 -3.79 24.33
C GLU A 136 -21.56 -2.42 24.99
N PRO A 137 -20.30 -2.11 25.33
CA PRO A 137 -19.91 -0.85 25.98
C PRO A 137 -20.30 0.40 25.18
N SER A 138 -20.25 0.33 23.84
CA SER A 138 -20.63 1.39 22.89
C SER A 138 -20.98 0.81 21.51
N ASN A 139 -21.46 1.66 20.61
CA ASN A 139 -22.01 1.26 19.32
C ASN A 139 -21.04 1.45 18.14
N TYR A 140 -19.80 1.05 18.26
CA TYR A 140 -18.85 1.16 17.15
C TYR A 140 -19.00 0.03 16.13
N ARG A 141 -18.94 0.38 14.84
CA ARG A 141 -18.81 -0.57 13.72
C ARG A 141 -17.32 -0.80 13.42
N ALA A 142 -16.89 -2.06 13.42
CA ALA A 142 -15.56 -2.46 13.02
C ALA A 142 -15.33 -2.23 11.52
N TYR A 143 -14.06 -2.13 11.08
CA TYR A 143 -13.70 -1.91 9.67
C TYR A 143 -14.23 -3.01 8.73
N PHE A 144 -14.33 -4.25 9.22
CA PHE A 144 -14.85 -5.40 8.45
C PHE A 144 -16.29 -5.74 8.81
N GLY A 145 -17.04 -4.75 9.31
CA GLY A 145 -18.44 -4.90 9.68
C GLY A 145 -18.68 -5.46 11.07
N GLY A 146 -19.94 -5.39 11.53
CA GLY A 146 -20.34 -5.81 12.86
C GLY A 146 -19.92 -4.83 13.96
N ASN A 147 -20.27 -5.17 15.23
CA ASN A 147 -19.88 -4.35 16.37
C ASN A 147 -18.38 -4.55 16.67
N ALA A 148 -17.68 -3.47 17.00
CA ALA A 148 -16.25 -3.49 17.38
C ALA A 148 -15.99 -4.04 18.80
N TRP A 149 -17.03 -4.39 19.53
CA TRP A 149 -16.94 -5.05 20.82
C TRP A 149 -17.42 -6.50 20.71
N GLU A 150 -16.56 -7.44 21.02
CA GLU A 150 -16.91 -8.86 21.09
C GLU A 150 -16.88 -9.34 22.55
N LYS A 151 -17.79 -10.24 22.91
CA LYS A 151 -17.90 -10.76 24.26
C LYS A 151 -16.65 -11.54 24.65
N MET A 152 -16.05 -11.18 25.79
CA MET A 152 -14.88 -11.87 26.32
C MET A 152 -15.24 -13.30 26.73
N PRO A 153 -14.56 -14.32 26.16
CA PRO A 153 -14.86 -15.72 26.47
C PRO A 153 -14.82 -16.02 27.97
N GLY A 154 -15.77 -16.80 28.46
CA GLY A 154 -15.82 -17.21 29.86
C GLY A 154 -16.33 -16.14 30.84
N THR A 155 -16.75 -14.97 30.36
CA THR A 155 -17.31 -13.89 31.19
C THR A 155 -18.79 -13.66 30.89
N ASP A 156 -19.51 -13.08 31.88
CA ASP A 156 -20.94 -12.79 31.71
C ASP A 156 -21.20 -11.44 31.00
N ASN A 157 -20.36 -10.41 31.30
CA ASN A 157 -20.62 -9.03 30.87
C ASN A 157 -19.36 -8.25 30.53
N LYS A 158 -18.24 -8.93 30.16
CA LYS A 158 -17.04 -8.25 29.68
C LYS A 158 -16.91 -8.40 28.16
N TYR A 159 -16.39 -7.34 27.53
CA TYR A 159 -16.19 -7.24 26.10
C TYR A 159 -14.77 -6.73 25.81
N TYR A 160 -14.12 -7.25 24.79
CA TYR A 160 -12.87 -6.73 24.27
C TYR A 160 -13.09 -5.94 22.98
N LEU A 161 -12.26 -4.94 22.75
CA LEU A 161 -12.31 -4.11 21.55
C LEU A 161 -11.54 -4.76 20.41
N HIS A 162 -12.10 -4.68 19.21
CA HIS A 162 -11.42 -4.98 17.96
C HIS A 162 -11.88 -3.99 16.87
N MET A 163 -10.98 -3.20 16.33
CA MET A 163 -11.32 -2.28 15.24
C MET A 163 -11.43 -3.00 13.89
N PHE A 164 -10.74 -4.15 13.75
CA PHE A 164 -10.75 -5.02 12.57
C PHE A 164 -11.62 -6.26 12.82
N ALA A 165 -11.17 -7.45 12.45
CA ALA A 165 -11.92 -8.67 12.74
C ALA A 165 -11.98 -8.97 14.25
N LYS A 166 -13.00 -9.68 14.70
CA LYS A 166 -13.10 -10.11 16.10
C LYS A 166 -11.94 -11.01 16.56
N GLU A 167 -11.27 -11.65 15.62
CA GLU A 167 -10.05 -12.43 15.87
C GLU A 167 -8.79 -11.55 15.99
N GLN A 168 -8.94 -10.20 15.90
CA GLN A 168 -7.85 -9.22 16.00
C GLN A 168 -8.07 -8.26 17.17
N PRO A 169 -7.97 -8.73 18.44
CA PRO A 169 -8.15 -7.87 19.62
C PRO A 169 -7.12 -6.74 19.65
N ASP A 170 -7.57 -5.52 19.92
CA ASP A 170 -6.76 -4.30 19.94
C ASP A 170 -5.86 -4.23 21.16
N LEU A 171 -4.58 -3.94 20.95
CA LEU A 171 -3.57 -3.77 22.00
C LEU A 171 -3.70 -2.43 22.71
N ASN A 172 -3.61 -2.47 24.05
CA ASN A 172 -3.71 -1.29 24.91
C ASN A 172 -2.37 -0.54 24.98
N TRP A 173 -2.15 0.39 24.08
CA TRP A 173 -0.93 1.23 24.04
C TRP A 173 -0.78 2.18 25.21
N GLU A 174 -1.80 2.43 26.01
CA GLU A 174 -1.66 3.16 27.26
C GLU A 174 -0.85 2.34 28.30
N ASN A 175 -0.85 1.01 28.18
CA ASN A 175 -0.06 0.15 29.04
C ASN A 175 1.42 0.15 28.62
N PRO A 176 2.36 0.66 29.48
CA PRO A 176 3.78 0.71 29.11
C PRO A 176 4.40 -0.67 28.88
N LYS A 177 3.87 -1.73 29.50
CA LYS A 177 4.36 -3.09 29.27
C LYS A 177 4.09 -3.57 27.84
N VAL A 178 2.94 -3.20 27.26
CA VAL A 178 2.64 -3.50 25.86
C VAL A 178 3.67 -2.81 24.95
N ARG A 179 3.93 -1.52 25.19
CA ARG A 179 4.93 -0.77 24.41
C ARG A 179 6.32 -1.38 24.53
N GLU A 180 6.75 -1.75 25.75
CA GLU A 180 8.04 -2.41 25.98
C GLU A 180 8.17 -3.74 25.21
N GLU A 181 7.12 -4.56 25.16
CA GLU A 181 7.13 -5.82 24.41
C GLU A 181 7.21 -5.55 22.90
N VAL A 182 6.48 -4.53 22.40
CA VAL A 182 6.58 -4.09 20.99
C VAL A 182 8.02 -3.64 20.67
N TYR A 183 8.64 -2.82 21.53
CA TYR A 183 10.02 -2.34 21.28
C TYR A 183 11.05 -3.46 21.30
N LYS A 184 10.91 -4.45 22.20
CA LYS A 184 11.76 -5.64 22.21
C LYS A 184 11.65 -6.41 20.89
N MET A 185 10.44 -6.61 20.40
CA MET A 185 10.17 -7.32 19.16
C MET A 185 10.76 -6.59 17.96
N VAL A 186 10.53 -5.27 17.84
CA VAL A 186 11.08 -4.46 16.76
C VAL A 186 12.60 -4.50 16.74
N ASN A 187 13.24 -4.28 17.90
CA ASN A 187 14.70 -4.33 18.03
C ASN A 187 15.26 -5.72 17.68
N TRP A 188 14.57 -6.80 18.05
CA TRP A 188 14.99 -8.16 17.72
C TRP A 188 15.06 -8.40 16.20
N TRP A 189 14.07 -7.89 15.44
CA TRP A 189 14.09 -8.00 13.98
C TRP A 189 15.17 -7.11 13.35
N LEU A 190 15.37 -5.90 13.87
CA LEU A 190 16.44 -5.00 13.40
C LEU A 190 17.82 -5.58 13.69
N ASP A 191 18.04 -6.23 14.85
CA ASP A 191 19.26 -6.95 15.18
C ASP A 191 19.57 -8.11 14.21
N LYS A 192 18.55 -8.74 13.62
CA LYS A 192 18.72 -9.75 12.56
C LYS A 192 19.21 -9.16 11.24
N GLY A 193 19.17 -7.84 11.07
CA GLY A 193 19.59 -7.16 9.85
C GLY A 193 18.46 -6.66 8.94
N LEU A 194 17.24 -6.61 9.47
CA LEU A 194 16.13 -5.97 8.77
C LEU A 194 16.41 -4.47 8.58
N ALA A 195 16.09 -3.92 7.42
CA ALA A 195 16.36 -2.51 7.11
C ALA A 195 15.30 -1.55 7.67
N GLY A 196 14.15 -2.05 8.09
CA GLY A 196 13.07 -1.24 8.63
C GLY A 196 11.69 -1.88 8.52
N PHE A 197 10.65 -1.04 8.64
CA PHE A 197 9.27 -1.49 8.69
C PHE A 197 8.30 -0.59 7.91
N ARG A 198 7.31 -1.22 7.29
CA ARG A 198 6.03 -0.57 6.99
C ARG A 198 5.14 -0.75 8.23
N ILE A 199 4.54 0.33 8.70
CA ILE A 199 3.84 0.34 9.98
C ILE A 199 2.35 0.44 9.73
N ASP A 200 1.67 -0.67 10.00
CA ASP A 200 0.25 -0.92 9.72
C ASP A 200 -0.66 -0.11 10.65
N ALA A 201 -1.69 0.52 10.08
CA ALA A 201 -2.81 1.16 10.81
C ALA A 201 -2.38 1.95 12.07
N ILE A 202 -1.23 2.61 12.01
CA ILE A 202 -0.49 3.05 13.21
C ILE A 202 -1.21 4.17 13.99
N ILE A 203 -2.02 4.98 13.36
CA ILE A 203 -2.78 6.03 14.07
C ILE A 203 -3.85 5.44 15.00
N ASN A 204 -4.29 4.21 14.76
CA ASN A 204 -5.31 3.54 15.56
C ASN A 204 -4.83 3.14 16.97
N ILE A 205 -3.53 3.22 17.24
CA ILE A 205 -2.98 2.89 18.57
C ILE A 205 -3.42 3.85 19.68
N LYS A 206 -3.86 5.08 19.35
CA LYS A 206 -4.39 6.05 20.29
C LYS A 206 -5.90 6.16 20.17
N LYS A 207 -6.62 5.95 21.25
CA LYS A 207 -8.08 5.87 21.29
C LYS A 207 -8.68 6.75 22.38
N ASP A 208 -9.94 7.19 22.20
CA ASP A 208 -10.71 7.79 23.30
C ASP A 208 -11.08 6.70 24.31
N LEU A 209 -10.45 6.75 25.46
CA LEU A 209 -10.60 5.75 26.53
C LEU A 209 -11.96 5.78 27.22
N ASN A 210 -12.79 6.82 26.97
CA ASN A 210 -14.15 6.89 27.48
C ASN A 210 -15.11 6.02 26.66
N PHE A 211 -14.72 5.68 25.42
CA PHE A 211 -15.51 4.88 24.49
C PHE A 211 -16.99 5.32 24.42
N PRO A 212 -17.28 6.61 24.13
CA PRO A 212 -18.63 7.09 24.06
C PRO A 212 -19.37 6.48 22.85
N SER A 213 -20.69 6.29 22.96
CA SER A 213 -21.51 5.99 21.79
C SER A 213 -21.75 7.25 20.97
N TYR A 214 -21.81 7.10 19.65
CA TYR A 214 -22.10 8.16 18.69
C TYR A 214 -23.45 7.94 18.01
N GLU A 215 -23.95 8.98 17.32
CA GLU A 215 -25.12 8.84 16.45
C GLU A 215 -24.81 7.83 15.35
N PRO A 216 -25.67 6.84 15.11
CA PRO A 216 -25.47 5.87 14.05
C PRO A 216 -25.34 6.50 12.68
N ASP A 217 -24.38 6.05 11.90
CA ASP A 217 -24.12 6.50 10.52
C ASP A 217 -24.62 5.51 9.46
N GLY A 218 -25.24 4.40 9.88
CA GLY A 218 -25.78 3.37 9.02
C GLY A 218 -27.06 2.70 9.55
N PRO A 219 -27.70 1.84 8.73
CA PRO A 219 -28.94 1.17 9.07
C PRO A 219 -28.80 0.10 10.17
N ASP A 220 -27.58 -0.31 10.48
CA ASP A 220 -27.24 -1.30 11.52
C ASP A 220 -27.27 -0.72 12.94
N GLY A 221 -27.47 0.59 13.10
CA GLY A 221 -27.49 1.27 14.39
C GLY A 221 -26.10 1.49 15.01
N LEU A 222 -25.03 1.31 14.23
CA LEU A 222 -23.66 1.50 14.64
C LEU A 222 -23.10 2.80 14.07
N ALA A 223 -22.00 3.28 14.66
CA ALA A 223 -21.20 4.40 14.18
C ALA A 223 -19.79 3.91 13.82
N SER A 224 -19.14 4.51 12.82
CA SER A 224 -17.78 4.13 12.42
C SER A 224 -16.81 4.14 13.61
N CYS A 225 -15.98 3.11 13.74
CA CYS A 225 -14.96 3.04 14.77
C CYS A 225 -13.87 4.11 14.62
N THR A 226 -13.73 4.75 13.45
CA THR A 226 -12.79 5.87 13.24
C THR A 226 -13.05 7.03 14.19
N THR A 227 -14.32 7.23 14.63
CA THR A 227 -14.69 8.30 15.56
C THR A 227 -13.94 8.24 16.89
N MET A 228 -13.52 7.04 17.35
CA MET A 228 -12.75 6.91 18.58
C MET A 228 -11.26 7.28 18.42
N VAL A 229 -10.79 7.45 17.19
CA VAL A 229 -9.42 7.81 16.83
C VAL A 229 -9.34 9.26 16.35
N ASP A 230 -10.24 9.69 15.47
CA ASP A 230 -10.22 11.01 14.82
C ASP A 230 -10.33 12.17 15.81
N ASN A 231 -10.96 11.94 16.95
CA ASN A 231 -11.21 12.99 17.97
C ASN A 231 -10.21 12.96 19.13
N VAL A 232 -9.10 12.21 19.01
CA VAL A 232 -8.12 12.05 20.09
C VAL A 232 -6.76 12.58 19.68
N ASP A 233 -6.20 13.46 20.51
CA ASP A 233 -4.84 13.96 20.34
C ASP A 233 -3.83 13.07 21.08
N GLY A 234 -2.55 13.16 20.68
CA GLY A 234 -1.44 12.58 21.44
C GLY A 234 -0.90 11.26 20.90
N VAL A 235 -1.31 10.82 19.70
CA VAL A 235 -0.68 9.67 19.02
C VAL A 235 0.81 9.91 18.80
N GLY A 236 1.22 11.15 18.50
CA GLY A 236 2.61 11.54 18.29
C GLY A 236 3.53 11.18 19.45
N ALA A 237 3.04 11.24 20.70
CA ALA A 237 3.84 10.84 21.86
C ALA A 237 4.24 9.35 21.82
N PHE A 238 3.31 8.45 21.43
CA PHE A 238 3.60 7.03 21.26
C PHE A 238 4.53 6.76 20.07
N LEU A 239 4.32 7.49 18.97
CA LEU A 239 5.16 7.38 17.78
C LEU A 239 6.59 7.85 18.04
N GLN A 240 6.75 8.96 18.77
CA GLN A 240 8.07 9.45 19.17
C GLN A 240 8.79 8.49 20.11
N GLU A 241 8.08 7.91 21.08
CA GLU A 241 8.63 6.89 21.99
C GLU A 241 9.07 5.64 21.19
N LEU A 242 8.21 5.12 20.30
CA LEU A 242 8.52 3.99 19.43
C LEU A 242 9.78 4.28 18.59
N LYS A 243 9.83 5.44 17.91
CA LYS A 243 10.99 5.84 17.10
C LYS A 243 12.28 5.86 17.91
N HIS A 244 12.26 6.52 19.08
CA HIS A 244 13.44 6.68 19.94
C HIS A 244 13.92 5.34 20.53
N GLU A 245 12.99 4.49 20.96
CA GLU A 245 13.31 3.19 21.55
C GLU A 245 13.70 2.12 20.54
N THR A 246 13.47 2.36 19.23
CA THR A 246 13.73 1.38 18.17
C THR A 246 14.48 1.96 16.98
N PHE A 247 13.81 2.61 16.06
CA PHE A 247 14.29 2.96 14.72
C PHE A 247 15.53 3.85 14.70
N ASP A 248 15.64 4.82 15.61
CA ASP A 248 16.79 5.72 15.72
C ASP A 248 18.09 4.99 16.05
N LYS A 249 18.01 3.83 16.73
CA LYS A 249 19.18 3.03 17.10
C LYS A 249 19.85 2.34 15.89
N TYR A 250 19.12 2.19 14.79
CA TYR A 250 19.53 1.39 13.63
C TYR A 250 19.57 2.18 12.31
N ASP A 251 19.26 3.48 12.30
CA ASP A 251 18.99 4.25 11.07
C ASP A 251 17.99 3.52 10.15
N ALA A 252 16.94 2.95 10.78
CA ALA A 252 15.98 2.11 10.11
C ALA A 252 15.04 2.94 9.21
N PHE A 253 14.70 2.38 8.05
CA PHE A 253 13.69 2.95 7.17
C PHE A 253 12.28 2.62 7.70
N THR A 254 11.41 3.62 7.73
CA THR A 254 10.01 3.42 8.12
C THR A 254 9.06 4.07 7.13
N VAL A 255 7.96 3.39 6.83
CA VAL A 255 6.85 3.95 6.06
C VAL A 255 5.55 3.76 6.85
N GLY A 256 4.93 4.88 7.24
CA GLY A 256 3.68 4.88 8.02
C GLY A 256 2.46 4.71 7.13
N GLU A 257 1.53 3.87 7.58
CA GLU A 257 0.17 3.85 7.06
C GLU A 257 -0.69 4.81 7.89
N VAL A 258 -0.87 6.03 7.37
CA VAL A 258 -1.54 7.13 8.08
C VAL A 258 -2.74 7.57 7.27
N PHE A 259 -3.94 7.34 7.82
CA PHE A 259 -5.19 7.85 7.29
C PHE A 259 -5.62 9.08 8.11
N ASN A 260 -6.43 9.97 7.52
CA ASN A 260 -7.05 11.13 8.19
C ASN A 260 -6.06 12.09 8.90
N MET A 261 -4.82 12.20 8.41
CA MET A 261 -3.85 13.14 8.93
C MET A 261 -4.35 14.60 8.75
N LYS A 262 -4.27 15.40 9.79
CA LYS A 262 -4.57 16.83 9.72
C LYS A 262 -3.46 17.57 8.95
N GLU A 263 -3.81 18.69 8.32
CA GLU A 263 -2.85 19.43 7.48
C GLU A 263 -1.62 19.94 8.24
N ASP A 264 -1.79 20.31 9.50
CA ASP A 264 -0.74 20.83 10.39
C ASP A 264 0.14 19.72 11.00
N GLU A 265 -0.24 18.45 10.87
CA GLU A 265 0.53 17.31 11.40
C GLU A 265 1.61 16.79 10.43
N LEU A 266 1.63 17.21 9.17
CA LEU A 266 2.53 16.66 8.14
C LEU A 266 4.01 16.72 8.53
N GLU A 267 4.47 17.86 9.11
CA GLU A 267 5.86 18.02 9.53
C GLU A 267 6.21 17.10 10.71
N GLU A 268 5.26 16.86 11.62
CA GLU A 268 5.41 15.93 12.73
C GLU A 268 5.58 14.49 12.23
N PHE A 269 4.87 14.11 11.17
CA PHE A 269 4.92 12.74 10.64
C PHE A 269 6.14 12.48 9.75
N VAL A 270 6.47 13.37 8.81
CA VAL A 270 7.49 13.12 7.77
C VAL A 270 8.52 14.24 7.59
N GLY A 271 8.57 15.20 8.51
CA GLY A 271 9.61 16.23 8.56
C GLY A 271 10.99 15.65 8.83
N GLU A 272 12.00 16.52 8.96
CA GLU A 272 13.40 16.09 9.16
C GLU A 272 13.58 15.23 10.42
N ASP A 273 12.84 15.55 11.49
CA ASP A 273 12.77 14.78 12.73
C ASP A 273 11.43 14.04 12.89
N GLY A 274 10.70 13.84 11.79
CA GLY A 274 9.38 13.23 11.77
C GLY A 274 9.36 11.81 12.33
N HIS A 275 8.18 11.33 12.71
CA HIS A 275 7.98 10.01 13.32
C HIS A 275 8.37 8.88 12.37
N PHE A 276 8.20 9.09 11.04
CA PHE A 276 8.51 8.11 9.99
C PHE A 276 9.50 8.69 8.99
N SER A 277 10.22 7.81 8.30
CA SER A 277 11.02 8.20 7.13
C SER A 277 10.13 8.76 6.02
N THR A 278 8.99 8.13 5.80
CA THR A 278 7.96 8.53 4.83
C THR A 278 6.61 7.96 5.25
N MET A 279 5.54 8.36 4.57
CA MET A 279 4.22 7.76 4.70
C MET A 279 3.57 7.64 3.32
N PHE A 280 2.61 6.74 3.16
CA PHE A 280 1.88 6.59 1.91
C PHE A 280 0.99 7.80 1.63
N ASP A 281 0.93 8.20 0.35
CA ASP A 281 -0.02 9.19 -0.13
C ASP A 281 -1.36 8.51 -0.45
N PHE A 282 -2.25 8.47 0.53
CA PHE A 282 -3.60 7.90 0.38
C PHE A 282 -4.66 8.91 -0.09
N GLY A 283 -4.29 10.17 -0.32
CA GLY A 283 -5.22 11.16 -0.83
C GLY A 283 -6.04 10.70 -2.03
N PRO A 284 -5.43 10.07 -3.06
CA PRO A 284 -6.17 9.54 -4.21
C PRO A 284 -7.14 8.39 -3.88
N HIS A 285 -6.87 7.60 -2.83
CA HIS A 285 -7.66 6.41 -2.49
C HIS A 285 -9.05 6.75 -1.97
N ILE A 286 -9.13 7.78 -1.13
CA ILE A 286 -10.40 8.21 -0.53
C ILE A 286 -11.40 8.78 -1.54
N LEU A 287 -10.96 9.15 -2.76
CA LEU A 287 -11.82 9.70 -3.80
C LEU A 287 -12.91 8.73 -4.29
N THR A 288 -12.72 7.42 -4.06
CA THR A 288 -13.68 6.39 -4.46
C THR A 288 -14.69 6.07 -3.37
N TYR A 289 -14.48 6.53 -2.14
CA TYR A 289 -15.34 6.15 -1.03
C TYR A 289 -16.75 6.72 -1.19
N GLY A 290 -17.75 5.85 -1.03
CA GLY A 290 -19.14 6.21 -0.86
C GLY A 290 -19.46 6.49 0.62
N ASP A 291 -20.69 6.90 0.88
CA ASP A 291 -21.13 7.22 2.25
C ASP A 291 -21.51 5.97 3.06
N HIS A 292 -21.82 4.84 2.38
CA HIS A 292 -22.41 3.66 3.02
C HIS A 292 -21.69 2.34 2.71
N GLY A 293 -20.76 2.30 1.77
CA GLY A 293 -20.04 1.09 1.39
C GLY A 293 -19.64 1.05 -0.08
N TRP A 294 -19.21 -0.11 -0.56
CA TRP A 294 -18.78 -0.22 -1.96
C TRP A 294 -19.90 -0.08 -2.98
N TYR A 295 -21.15 -0.37 -2.58
CA TYR A 295 -22.31 -0.27 -3.48
C TYR A 295 -22.68 1.16 -3.86
N ASP A 296 -22.19 2.15 -3.13
CA ASP A 296 -22.32 3.57 -3.46
C ASP A 296 -20.95 4.24 -3.74
N SER A 297 -19.90 3.44 -3.99
CA SER A 297 -18.58 3.94 -4.36
C SER A 297 -18.64 4.79 -5.62
N LYS A 298 -17.76 5.78 -5.68
CA LYS A 298 -17.68 6.76 -6.77
C LYS A 298 -16.57 6.38 -7.74
N LYS A 299 -16.77 6.61 -9.03
CA LYS A 299 -15.68 6.56 -10.01
C LYS A 299 -14.76 7.74 -9.81
N ILE A 300 -13.46 7.50 -9.93
CA ILE A 300 -12.47 8.57 -9.84
C ILE A 300 -12.63 9.50 -11.05
N GLU A 301 -12.86 10.77 -10.76
CA GLU A 301 -12.79 11.84 -11.74
C GLU A 301 -11.32 12.26 -11.94
N PHE A 302 -10.88 12.31 -13.18
CA PHE A 302 -9.48 12.56 -13.54
C PHE A 302 -8.92 13.83 -12.90
N ASN A 303 -9.61 14.97 -12.99
CA ASN A 303 -9.14 16.22 -12.40
C ASN A 303 -9.02 16.13 -10.87
N SER A 304 -10.00 15.53 -10.21
CA SER A 304 -9.95 15.33 -8.76
C SER A 304 -8.75 14.48 -8.33
N TRP A 305 -8.44 13.43 -9.08
CA TRP A 305 -7.28 12.57 -8.84
C TRP A 305 -5.96 13.32 -9.07
N ARG A 306 -5.81 13.97 -10.23
CA ARG A 306 -4.65 14.78 -10.58
C ARG A 306 -4.38 15.87 -9.53
N ASP A 307 -5.40 16.66 -9.23
CA ASP A 307 -5.28 17.82 -8.33
C ASP A 307 -5.00 17.39 -6.89
N THR A 308 -5.47 16.22 -6.47
CA THR A 308 -5.14 15.65 -5.17
C THR A 308 -3.66 15.28 -5.10
N ILE A 309 -3.10 14.62 -6.13
CA ILE A 309 -1.67 14.32 -6.21
C ILE A 309 -0.84 15.60 -6.23
N PHE A 310 -1.22 16.58 -7.06
CA PHE A 310 -0.47 17.83 -7.17
C PHE A 310 -0.42 18.57 -5.83
N ARG A 311 -1.54 18.66 -5.13
CA ARG A 311 -1.63 19.24 -3.79
C ARG A 311 -0.75 18.51 -2.78
N SER A 312 -0.74 17.17 -2.79
CA SER A 312 0.15 16.37 -1.95
C SER A 312 1.62 16.68 -2.23
N GLN A 313 2.02 16.75 -3.51
CA GLN A 313 3.39 17.05 -3.91
C GLN A 313 3.83 18.45 -3.51
N GLU A 314 3.00 19.46 -3.71
CA GLU A 314 3.27 20.85 -3.34
C GLU A 314 3.36 21.03 -1.83
N ARG A 315 2.44 20.43 -1.09
CA ARG A 315 2.39 20.50 0.37
C ARG A 315 3.61 19.88 1.03
N THR A 316 4.12 18.77 0.50
CA THR A 316 5.24 18.03 1.10
C THR A 316 6.61 18.55 0.72
N GLN A 317 6.72 19.38 -0.34
CA GLN A 317 8.03 19.91 -0.71
C GLN A 317 8.55 20.89 0.35
N GLY A 318 9.81 20.73 0.72
CA GLY A 318 10.42 21.48 1.82
C GLY A 318 10.21 20.88 3.21
N ILE A 319 9.26 19.95 3.38
CA ILE A 319 8.97 19.25 4.64
C ILE A 319 9.62 17.87 4.64
N GLY A 320 9.16 16.97 3.75
CA GLY A 320 9.57 15.59 3.72
C GLY A 320 9.36 14.94 2.36
N PHE A 321 9.26 13.61 2.34
CA PHE A 321 8.92 12.81 1.18
C PHE A 321 7.70 11.94 1.47
N LEU A 322 6.84 11.74 0.46
CA LEU A 322 5.79 10.72 0.51
C LEU A 322 6.21 9.47 -0.25
N ALA A 323 5.66 8.35 0.14
CA ALA A 323 5.70 7.10 -0.61
C ALA A 323 4.59 7.14 -1.67
N ASN A 324 4.99 7.24 -2.94
CA ASN A 324 4.06 7.33 -4.06
C ASN A 324 3.62 5.93 -4.46
N ILE A 325 2.33 5.65 -4.40
CA ILE A 325 1.73 4.37 -4.79
C ILE A 325 0.57 4.57 -5.76
N ILE A 326 0.30 3.59 -6.60
CA ILE A 326 -0.92 3.50 -7.42
C ILE A 326 -1.72 2.23 -7.12
N GLU A 327 -1.12 1.26 -6.46
CA GLU A 327 -1.76 0.04 -5.97
C GLU A 327 -0.94 -0.60 -4.85
N ASN A 328 -1.60 -1.38 -4.02
CA ASN A 328 -1.01 -2.24 -3.00
C ASN A 328 -1.90 -3.48 -2.79
N HIS A 329 -1.66 -4.25 -1.75
CA HIS A 329 -2.42 -5.46 -1.42
C HIS A 329 -3.82 -5.20 -0.83
N ASP A 330 -4.15 -3.96 -0.50
CA ASP A 330 -5.46 -3.54 0.07
C ASP A 330 -6.33 -2.77 -0.93
N GLU A 331 -5.86 -2.66 -2.17
CA GLU A 331 -6.51 -1.91 -3.23
C GLU A 331 -6.72 -2.78 -4.48
N PRO A 332 -7.71 -2.48 -5.33
CA PRO A 332 -7.77 -3.09 -6.66
C PRO A 332 -6.56 -2.67 -7.51
N ARG A 333 -6.34 -3.32 -8.65
CA ARG A 333 -5.25 -2.98 -9.55
C ARG A 333 -5.37 -1.54 -10.05
N GLY A 334 -4.29 -0.77 -9.93
CA GLY A 334 -4.23 0.64 -10.29
C GLY A 334 -4.60 0.91 -11.74
N VAL A 335 -4.25 0.01 -12.66
CA VAL A 335 -4.67 0.06 -14.07
C VAL A 335 -6.19 0.09 -14.21
N CYS A 336 -6.91 -0.69 -13.41
CA CYS A 336 -8.37 -0.73 -13.45
C CYS A 336 -9.01 0.45 -12.71
N ARG A 337 -8.33 0.98 -11.70
CA ARG A 337 -8.83 2.10 -10.89
C ARG A 337 -8.65 3.46 -11.55
N TYR A 338 -7.46 3.73 -12.10
CA TYR A 338 -7.08 5.07 -12.59
C TYR A 338 -7.17 5.25 -14.10
N LEU A 339 -7.18 4.15 -14.88
CA LEU A 339 -7.31 4.26 -16.33
C LEU A 339 -8.74 4.00 -16.77
N PRO A 340 -9.30 4.89 -17.59
CA PRO A 340 -10.56 4.60 -18.28
C PRO A 340 -10.37 3.39 -19.22
N GLU A 341 -11.44 2.67 -19.51
CA GLU A 341 -11.39 1.40 -20.24
C GLU A 341 -10.62 1.49 -21.57
N TYR A 342 -10.80 2.58 -22.34
CA TYR A 342 -10.10 2.79 -23.61
C TYR A 342 -8.57 2.91 -23.45
N ALA A 343 -8.09 3.30 -22.28
CA ALA A 343 -6.67 3.47 -21.97
C ALA A 343 -6.05 2.26 -21.23
N ARG A 344 -6.82 1.20 -20.93
CA ARG A 344 -6.31 -0.03 -20.30
C ARG A 344 -5.53 -0.92 -21.26
N ASN A 345 -4.58 -0.31 -21.96
CA ASN A 345 -3.66 -0.94 -22.90
C ASN A 345 -2.21 -0.60 -22.52
N ASP A 346 -1.22 -1.12 -23.22
CA ASP A 346 0.18 -0.94 -22.88
C ASP A 346 0.61 0.54 -22.91
N MET A 347 0.05 1.35 -23.82
CA MET A 347 0.30 2.80 -23.85
C MET A 347 -0.16 3.48 -22.56
N GLY A 348 -1.40 3.23 -22.14
CA GLY A 348 -1.96 3.81 -20.91
C GLY A 348 -1.26 3.30 -19.65
N LYS A 349 -0.88 2.01 -19.61
CA LYS A 349 -0.10 1.43 -18.50
C LYS A 349 1.25 2.11 -18.34
N LYS A 350 1.98 2.33 -19.43
CA LYS A 350 3.24 3.09 -19.47
C LYS A 350 3.04 4.55 -19.06
N MET A 351 1.95 5.17 -19.50
CA MET A 351 1.58 6.54 -19.11
C MET A 351 1.35 6.65 -17.61
N LEU A 352 0.53 5.79 -17.02
CA LEU A 352 0.25 5.76 -15.58
C LEU A 352 1.54 5.53 -14.77
N ALA A 353 2.40 4.59 -15.20
CA ALA A 353 3.70 4.35 -14.58
C ALA A 353 4.56 5.63 -14.54
N THR A 354 4.66 6.33 -15.67
CA THR A 354 5.52 7.52 -15.80
C THR A 354 5.06 8.65 -14.88
N THR A 355 3.75 8.90 -14.83
CA THR A 355 3.16 9.98 -14.01
C THR A 355 3.38 9.73 -12.51
N SER A 356 3.44 8.47 -12.06
CA SER A 356 3.63 8.10 -10.66
C SER A 356 5.12 7.99 -10.25
N VAL A 357 5.92 7.22 -11.01
CA VAL A 357 7.32 6.90 -10.64
C VAL A 357 8.23 8.12 -10.61
N LEU A 358 7.97 9.14 -11.43
CA LEU A 358 8.81 10.35 -11.50
C LEU A 358 8.35 11.49 -10.58
N LEU A 359 7.29 11.32 -9.81
CA LEU A 359 6.89 12.24 -8.74
C LEU A 359 8.02 12.40 -7.72
N ARG A 360 8.00 13.52 -6.97
CA ARG A 360 8.87 13.72 -5.82
C ARG A 360 8.45 12.77 -4.69
N GLY A 361 9.40 12.07 -4.11
CA GLY A 361 9.13 11.07 -3.08
C GLY A 361 9.74 9.71 -3.42
N LEU A 362 9.36 8.69 -2.67
CA LEU A 362 9.83 7.33 -2.85
C LEU A 362 8.78 6.53 -3.64
N PRO A 363 9.07 6.08 -4.87
CA PRO A 363 8.13 5.23 -5.60
C PRO A 363 8.06 3.84 -4.97
N PHE A 364 6.85 3.38 -4.69
CA PHE A 364 6.53 2.02 -4.30
C PHE A 364 5.80 1.33 -5.44
N LEU A 365 6.32 0.22 -5.90
CA LEU A 365 5.68 -0.66 -6.88
C LEU A 365 5.07 -1.84 -6.13
N PHE A 366 3.94 -2.31 -6.61
CA PHE A 366 3.34 -3.55 -6.11
C PHE A 366 3.57 -4.69 -7.11
N GLN A 367 3.75 -5.93 -6.62
CA GLN A 367 3.97 -7.10 -7.47
C GLN A 367 2.95 -7.21 -8.61
N GLY A 368 3.44 -7.32 -9.84
CA GLY A 368 2.62 -7.39 -11.05
C GLY A 368 2.23 -6.03 -11.65
N GLN A 369 2.47 -4.93 -10.95
CA GLN A 369 2.29 -3.59 -11.49
C GLN A 369 3.20 -3.36 -12.71
N GLU A 370 4.44 -3.83 -12.63
CA GLU A 370 5.47 -3.69 -13.66
C GLU A 370 5.17 -4.43 -14.96
N ILE A 371 4.27 -5.40 -14.93
CA ILE A 371 3.76 -6.09 -16.13
C ILE A 371 2.33 -5.67 -16.51
N GLY A 372 1.75 -4.74 -15.74
CA GLY A 372 0.41 -4.21 -15.94
C GLY A 372 -0.70 -5.22 -15.67
N MET A 373 -0.62 -5.97 -14.56
CA MET A 373 -1.71 -6.86 -14.12
C MET A 373 -3.01 -6.06 -13.90
N GLU A 374 -4.14 -6.73 -14.14
CA GLU A 374 -5.48 -6.16 -14.12
C GLU A 374 -6.35 -6.90 -13.08
N ASN A 375 -7.51 -6.32 -12.71
CA ASN A 375 -8.48 -6.98 -11.86
C ASN A 375 -8.90 -8.33 -12.43
N CYS A 376 -9.19 -9.29 -11.54
CA CYS A 376 -9.62 -10.62 -11.90
C CYS A 376 -11.14 -10.75 -11.79
N VAL A 377 -11.79 -11.16 -12.87
CA VAL A 377 -13.23 -11.45 -12.84
C VAL A 377 -13.47 -12.73 -12.06
N MET A 378 -14.19 -12.64 -10.94
CA MET A 378 -14.75 -13.76 -10.20
C MET A 378 -16.19 -14.00 -10.65
N ASN A 379 -16.57 -15.28 -10.86
CA ASN A 379 -17.90 -15.62 -11.36
C ASN A 379 -18.93 -15.78 -10.24
N ASP A 380 -18.47 -15.95 -9.01
CA ASP A 380 -19.29 -16.20 -7.84
C ASP A 380 -18.58 -15.68 -6.59
N VAL A 381 -19.34 -15.22 -5.60
CA VAL A 381 -18.80 -14.65 -4.36
C VAL A 381 -17.92 -15.63 -3.59
N SER A 382 -18.16 -16.94 -3.70
CA SER A 382 -17.32 -17.98 -3.07
C SER A 382 -15.89 -18.09 -3.62
N GLN A 383 -15.59 -17.40 -4.73
CA GLN A 383 -14.23 -17.33 -5.27
C GLN A 383 -13.38 -16.22 -4.62
N TYR A 384 -14.01 -15.33 -3.85
CA TYR A 384 -13.30 -14.36 -3.02
C TYR A 384 -12.92 -14.97 -1.68
N ASN A 385 -11.75 -14.59 -1.18
CA ASN A 385 -11.22 -15.01 0.12
C ASN A 385 -11.16 -13.86 1.14
N ASP A 386 -11.16 -12.63 0.66
CA ASP A 386 -11.09 -11.43 1.48
C ASP A 386 -12.34 -11.21 2.32
N ILE A 387 -12.17 -11.18 3.65
CA ILE A 387 -13.28 -10.99 4.61
C ILE A 387 -14.02 -9.66 4.40
N ASN A 388 -13.30 -8.59 4.05
CA ASN A 388 -13.92 -7.29 3.75
C ASN A 388 -14.79 -7.38 2.48
N THR A 389 -14.33 -8.06 1.45
CA THR A 389 -15.12 -8.26 0.21
C THR A 389 -16.41 -9.01 0.50
N LEU A 390 -16.36 -10.05 1.34
CA LEU A 390 -17.55 -10.83 1.70
C LEU A 390 -18.56 -10.01 2.51
N ASP A 391 -18.07 -9.14 3.43
CA ASP A 391 -18.92 -8.22 4.18
C ASP A 391 -19.57 -7.18 3.26
N GLN A 392 -18.82 -6.53 2.41
CA GLN A 392 -19.29 -5.52 1.47
C GLN A 392 -20.28 -6.08 0.44
N TYR A 393 -20.08 -7.32 0.00
CA TYR A 393 -21.05 -8.03 -0.84
C TYR A 393 -22.38 -8.19 -0.10
N GLN A 394 -22.37 -8.62 1.16
CA GLN A 394 -23.57 -8.76 1.96
C GLN A 394 -24.25 -7.42 2.26
N MET A 395 -23.46 -6.37 2.51
CA MET A 395 -23.97 -5.01 2.68
C MET A 395 -24.72 -4.52 1.44
N ALA A 396 -24.16 -4.75 0.25
CA ALA A 396 -24.82 -4.40 -1.01
C ALA A 396 -26.18 -5.10 -1.17
N LEU A 397 -26.24 -6.41 -0.89
CA LEU A 397 -27.50 -7.17 -0.93
C LEU A 397 -28.52 -6.64 0.10
N ASN A 398 -28.08 -6.32 1.31
CA ASN A 398 -28.93 -5.77 2.37
C ASN A 398 -29.46 -4.36 2.02
N ALA A 399 -28.70 -3.60 1.23
CA ALA A 399 -29.11 -2.31 0.68
C ALA A 399 -30.09 -2.43 -0.50
N GLY A 400 -30.36 -3.66 -0.98
CA GLY A 400 -31.31 -3.94 -2.05
C GLY A 400 -30.68 -4.05 -3.46
N CYS A 401 -29.37 -4.09 -3.57
CA CYS A 401 -28.68 -4.37 -4.83
C CYS A 401 -28.97 -5.80 -5.31
N SER A 402 -29.02 -6.02 -6.61
CA SER A 402 -29.03 -7.35 -7.20
C SER A 402 -27.69 -8.08 -6.97
N VAL A 403 -27.68 -9.40 -7.17
CA VAL A 403 -26.44 -10.19 -7.12
C VAL A 403 -25.41 -9.68 -8.13
N GLU A 404 -25.86 -9.32 -9.34
CA GLU A 404 -25.02 -8.78 -10.39
C GLU A 404 -24.37 -7.44 -9.99
N GLU A 405 -25.14 -6.53 -9.39
CA GLU A 405 -24.63 -5.24 -8.90
C GLU A 405 -23.66 -5.44 -7.72
N ALA A 406 -23.98 -6.31 -6.77
CA ALA A 406 -23.07 -6.64 -5.66
C ALA A 406 -21.75 -7.26 -6.15
N MET A 407 -21.80 -8.16 -7.14
CA MET A 407 -20.60 -8.74 -7.76
C MET A 407 -19.79 -7.70 -8.56
N ALA A 408 -20.45 -6.73 -9.20
CA ALA A 408 -19.77 -5.64 -9.89
C ALA A 408 -19.01 -4.75 -8.89
N CYS A 409 -19.60 -4.44 -7.73
CA CYS A 409 -18.93 -3.72 -6.65
C CYS A 409 -17.68 -4.48 -6.14
N CYS A 410 -17.81 -5.81 -5.98
CA CYS A 410 -16.66 -6.64 -5.60
C CYS A 410 -15.56 -6.62 -6.68
N TYR A 411 -15.90 -6.71 -7.96
CA TYR A 411 -14.93 -6.63 -9.06
C TYR A 411 -14.16 -5.30 -9.07
N GLU A 412 -14.84 -4.19 -8.77
CA GLU A 412 -14.22 -2.87 -8.79
C GLU A 412 -13.34 -2.60 -7.56
N ASN A 413 -13.70 -3.13 -6.39
CA ASN A 413 -13.11 -2.69 -5.12
C ASN A 413 -12.38 -3.78 -4.31
N SER A 414 -12.58 -5.08 -4.62
CA SER A 414 -12.00 -6.17 -3.83
C SER A 414 -10.47 -6.13 -3.78
N ARG A 415 -9.92 -6.33 -2.58
CA ARG A 415 -8.50 -6.53 -2.32
C ARG A 415 -7.95 -7.78 -3.02
N ASP A 416 -8.78 -8.81 -3.23
CA ASP A 416 -8.38 -10.04 -3.92
C ASP A 416 -7.94 -9.81 -5.38
N ASN A 417 -8.33 -8.70 -6.01
CA ASN A 417 -7.82 -8.32 -7.32
C ASN A 417 -6.29 -8.19 -7.34
N SER A 418 -5.73 -7.56 -6.32
CA SER A 418 -4.27 -7.40 -6.15
C SER A 418 -3.61 -8.65 -5.59
N ARG A 419 -4.37 -9.49 -4.87
CA ARG A 419 -3.87 -10.71 -4.21
C ARG A 419 -3.86 -11.94 -5.11
N THR A 420 -4.34 -11.83 -6.37
CA THR A 420 -4.22 -12.91 -7.36
C THR A 420 -2.75 -13.27 -7.59
N PRO A 421 -2.45 -14.57 -7.88
CA PRO A 421 -1.09 -15.02 -8.13
C PRO A 421 -0.35 -14.22 -9.19
N MET A 422 0.93 -13.94 -8.96
CA MET A 422 1.84 -13.28 -9.90
C MET A 422 1.94 -14.07 -11.21
N GLN A 423 1.92 -13.38 -12.34
CA GLN A 423 1.91 -13.95 -13.67
C GLN A 423 3.32 -14.03 -14.26
N TRP A 424 4.04 -15.13 -13.95
CA TRP A 424 5.42 -15.32 -14.39
C TRP A 424 5.53 -15.80 -15.83
N SER A 425 4.58 -16.62 -16.31
CA SER A 425 4.61 -17.18 -17.67
C SER A 425 3.20 -17.55 -18.15
N ASP A 426 3.10 -17.98 -19.40
CA ASP A 426 1.89 -18.59 -20.00
C ASP A 426 1.70 -20.07 -19.63
N GLY A 427 2.54 -20.62 -18.76
CA GLY A 427 2.47 -21.99 -18.28
C GLY A 427 1.37 -22.25 -17.25
N LEU A 428 1.34 -23.47 -16.71
CA LEU A 428 0.39 -23.88 -15.68
C LEU A 428 0.38 -22.86 -14.52
N ASN A 429 -0.83 -22.46 -14.10
CA ASN A 429 -1.04 -21.51 -13.02
C ASN A 429 -0.21 -20.21 -13.17
N ALA A 430 -0.08 -19.73 -14.40
CA ALA A 430 0.76 -18.56 -14.72
C ALA A 430 2.24 -18.72 -14.35
N GLY A 431 2.74 -19.93 -14.16
CA GLY A 431 4.09 -20.21 -13.67
C GLY A 431 4.29 -19.91 -12.18
N PHE A 432 3.23 -19.56 -11.46
CA PHE A 432 3.26 -19.28 -10.03
C PHE A 432 3.46 -20.54 -9.19
N SER A 433 2.70 -21.60 -9.46
CA SER A 433 2.65 -22.84 -8.67
C SER A 433 2.52 -24.06 -9.55
N LYS A 434 3.04 -25.19 -9.07
CA LYS A 434 2.77 -26.53 -9.61
C LYS A 434 1.54 -27.20 -8.98
N GLY A 435 1.09 -26.70 -7.84
CA GLY A 435 -0.11 -27.13 -7.12
C GLY A 435 -1.36 -26.32 -7.50
N THR A 436 -2.40 -26.41 -6.67
CA THR A 436 -3.60 -25.59 -6.82
C THR A 436 -3.39 -24.24 -6.10
N PRO A 437 -3.37 -23.12 -6.79
CA PRO A 437 -3.21 -21.81 -6.15
C PRO A 437 -4.33 -21.52 -5.13
N TRP A 438 -3.98 -20.90 -4.01
CA TRP A 438 -4.90 -20.54 -2.93
C TRP A 438 -6.00 -19.58 -3.37
N LEU A 439 -5.73 -18.76 -4.40
CA LEU A 439 -6.66 -17.83 -5.03
C LEU A 439 -6.64 -18.05 -6.55
N LYS A 440 -7.73 -17.68 -7.22
CA LYS A 440 -7.86 -17.82 -8.67
C LYS A 440 -6.75 -17.06 -9.42
N VAL A 441 -6.10 -17.73 -10.35
CA VAL A 441 -5.20 -17.10 -11.31
C VAL A 441 -6.01 -16.31 -12.32
N ASN A 442 -5.64 -15.07 -12.59
CA ASN A 442 -6.30 -14.25 -13.60
C ASN A 442 -6.10 -14.86 -14.99
N PRO A 443 -7.17 -15.21 -15.74
CA PRO A 443 -7.05 -15.88 -17.02
C PRO A 443 -6.25 -15.13 -18.10
N ASN A 444 -6.05 -13.81 -17.92
CA ASN A 444 -5.27 -13.01 -18.85
C ASN A 444 -3.76 -13.25 -18.79
N TYR A 445 -3.28 -14.16 -17.92
CA TYR A 445 -1.86 -14.54 -17.79
C TYR A 445 -1.25 -15.05 -19.10
N THR A 446 -2.07 -15.59 -20.01
CA THR A 446 -1.61 -16.02 -21.34
C THR A 446 -1.12 -14.86 -22.21
N ARG A 447 -1.54 -13.64 -21.91
CA ARG A 447 -1.18 -12.41 -22.60
C ARG A 447 -0.29 -11.50 -21.74
N ILE A 448 -0.61 -11.38 -20.45
CA ILE A 448 0.11 -10.53 -19.49
C ILE A 448 0.95 -11.45 -18.61
N ASN A 449 2.25 -11.55 -18.87
CA ASN A 449 3.17 -12.31 -18.03
C ASN A 449 4.62 -11.86 -18.22
N VAL A 450 5.44 -12.12 -17.21
CA VAL A 450 6.85 -11.73 -17.20
C VAL A 450 7.61 -12.32 -18.39
N ALA A 451 7.52 -13.64 -18.60
CA ALA A 451 8.34 -14.35 -19.61
C ALA A 451 8.08 -13.89 -21.06
N ALA A 452 6.87 -13.44 -21.36
CA ALA A 452 6.56 -12.83 -22.65
C ALA A 452 7.13 -11.42 -22.76
N GLN A 453 6.95 -10.62 -21.70
CA GLN A 453 7.35 -9.21 -21.68
C GLN A 453 8.88 -8.99 -21.60
N GLU A 454 9.63 -9.91 -21.00
CA GLU A 454 11.11 -9.87 -21.01
C GLU A 454 11.71 -9.98 -22.42
N LYS A 455 10.98 -10.55 -23.37
CA LYS A 455 11.42 -10.73 -24.78
C LYS A 455 10.99 -9.59 -25.68
N ASP A 456 10.21 -8.67 -25.18
CA ASP A 456 9.65 -7.54 -25.92
C ASP A 456 10.21 -6.22 -25.38
N GLU A 457 11.05 -5.56 -26.18
CA GLU A 457 11.66 -4.28 -25.82
C GLU A 457 10.64 -3.13 -25.66
N ASP A 458 9.44 -3.30 -26.23
CA ASP A 458 8.35 -2.34 -26.14
C ASP A 458 7.28 -2.72 -25.09
N SER A 459 7.49 -3.81 -24.35
CA SER A 459 6.57 -4.22 -23.29
C SER A 459 6.47 -3.21 -22.15
N VAL A 460 5.44 -3.38 -21.30
CA VAL A 460 5.25 -2.59 -20.08
C VAL A 460 6.43 -2.82 -19.13
N LEU A 461 6.88 -4.07 -18.96
CA LEU A 461 8.05 -4.42 -18.12
C LEU A 461 9.34 -3.73 -18.60
N SER A 462 9.62 -3.82 -19.90
CA SER A 462 10.81 -3.17 -20.49
C SER A 462 10.75 -1.65 -20.33
N TYR A 463 9.56 -1.08 -20.39
CA TYR A 463 9.34 0.35 -20.14
C TYR A 463 9.59 0.71 -18.65
N TYR A 464 9.09 -0.08 -17.69
CA TYR A 464 9.38 0.13 -16.26
C TYR A 464 10.87 0.09 -15.96
N LYS A 465 11.62 -0.86 -16.54
CA LYS A 465 13.10 -0.90 -16.42
C LYS A 465 13.75 0.40 -16.92
N LYS A 466 13.35 0.89 -18.09
CA LYS A 466 13.84 2.16 -18.67
C LYS A 466 13.46 3.36 -17.77
N LEU A 467 12.25 3.38 -17.25
CA LEU A 467 11.73 4.46 -16.40
C LEU A 467 12.48 4.55 -15.06
N ILE A 468 12.68 3.40 -14.40
CA ILE A 468 13.44 3.33 -13.14
C ILE A 468 14.91 3.69 -13.37
N ALA A 469 15.50 3.19 -14.46
CA ALA A 469 16.87 3.54 -14.84
C ALA A 469 17.02 5.05 -15.10
N LEU A 470 16.04 5.68 -15.76
CA LEU A 470 16.03 7.13 -15.97
C LEU A 470 16.00 7.89 -14.64
N ARG A 471 15.09 7.50 -13.71
CA ARG A 471 15.00 8.13 -12.39
C ARG A 471 16.31 8.06 -11.62
N LYS A 472 17.05 6.94 -11.75
CA LYS A 472 18.31 6.66 -11.02
C LYS A 472 19.56 7.13 -11.76
N ALA A 473 19.45 7.58 -13.00
CA ALA A 473 20.59 8.01 -13.80
C ALA A 473 21.31 9.20 -13.17
N ASP A 474 22.66 9.14 -13.09
CA ASP A 474 23.50 10.18 -12.46
C ASP A 474 23.18 11.60 -12.96
N ALA A 475 22.86 11.73 -14.26
CA ALA A 475 22.53 13.00 -14.87
C ALA A 475 21.19 13.60 -14.38
N TYR A 476 20.27 12.80 -13.84
CA TYR A 476 18.88 13.23 -13.57
C TYR A 476 18.39 12.91 -12.16
N ARG A 477 19.03 11.96 -11.44
CA ARG A 477 18.56 11.49 -10.14
C ARG A 477 18.40 12.60 -9.10
N GLN A 478 19.28 13.61 -9.10
CA GLN A 478 19.18 14.74 -8.17
C GLN A 478 17.91 15.57 -8.46
N THR A 479 17.59 15.76 -9.74
CA THR A 479 16.38 16.47 -10.16
C THR A 479 15.12 15.67 -9.82
N PHE A 480 15.08 14.36 -10.09
CA PHE A 480 13.93 13.53 -9.75
C PHE A 480 13.75 13.31 -8.24
N THR A 481 14.82 13.27 -7.46
CA THR A 481 14.74 13.06 -6.02
C THR A 481 14.46 14.37 -5.28
N TYR A 482 15.32 15.37 -5.45
CA TYR A 482 15.31 16.59 -4.63
C TYR A 482 14.77 17.82 -5.32
N GLY A 483 14.64 17.81 -6.65
CA GLY A 483 14.10 18.93 -7.41
C GLY A 483 12.71 19.34 -6.93
N THR A 484 12.40 20.63 -7.07
CA THR A 484 11.06 21.14 -6.77
C THR A 484 10.04 20.56 -7.73
N PHE A 485 8.81 20.42 -7.25
CA PHE A 485 7.64 20.06 -8.04
C PHE A 485 6.85 21.33 -8.37
N THR A 486 6.39 21.45 -9.61
CA THR A 486 5.48 22.51 -10.03
C THR A 486 4.42 21.91 -10.95
N ALA A 487 3.15 22.05 -10.59
CA ALA A 487 2.03 21.67 -11.45
C ALA A 487 2.03 22.48 -12.75
N MET A 488 1.67 21.84 -13.86
CA MET A 488 1.66 22.46 -15.19
C MET A 488 0.36 22.11 -15.91
N TYR A 489 -0.20 23.09 -16.66
CA TYR A 489 -1.39 22.91 -17.50
C TYR A 489 -2.64 22.40 -16.74
N GLU A 490 -2.85 22.85 -15.51
CA GLU A 490 -3.99 22.46 -14.67
C GLU A 490 -5.34 22.87 -15.27
N GLU A 491 -5.35 23.89 -16.12
CA GLU A 491 -6.52 24.35 -16.87
C GLU A 491 -6.97 23.41 -18.00
N THR A 492 -6.18 22.38 -18.31
CA THR A 492 -6.51 21.40 -19.35
C THR A 492 -6.99 20.10 -18.72
N ASP A 493 -8.27 19.79 -18.88
CA ASP A 493 -8.98 18.68 -18.19
C ASP A 493 -8.46 17.27 -18.49
N SER A 494 -7.60 17.09 -19.49
CA SER A 494 -7.06 15.77 -19.87
C SER A 494 -5.57 15.61 -19.57
N ILE A 495 -4.89 16.69 -19.16
CA ILE A 495 -3.44 16.70 -19.04
C ILE A 495 -3.01 16.50 -17.59
N PHE A 496 -2.12 15.51 -17.39
CA PHE A 496 -1.36 15.33 -16.18
C PHE A 496 0.08 15.75 -16.45
N ALA A 497 0.45 16.95 -16.03
CA ALA A 497 1.81 17.43 -16.29
C ALA A 497 2.40 18.19 -15.11
N TYR A 498 3.70 17.99 -14.91
CA TYR A 498 4.45 18.69 -13.87
C TYR A 498 5.91 18.88 -14.27
N MET A 499 6.51 19.93 -13.72
CA MET A 499 7.92 20.24 -13.85
C MET A 499 8.70 19.80 -12.61
N ARG A 500 9.85 19.17 -12.82
CA ARG A 500 10.86 18.91 -11.80
C ARG A 500 12.04 19.83 -12.04
N THR A 501 12.35 20.70 -11.09
CA THR A 501 13.44 21.69 -11.22
C THR A 501 14.51 21.46 -10.17
N ASN A 502 15.75 21.27 -10.60
CA ASN A 502 16.90 21.30 -9.70
C ASN A 502 17.39 22.75 -9.57
N GLU A 503 17.13 23.35 -8.43
CA GLU A 503 17.44 24.76 -8.16
C GLU A 503 18.94 25.07 -8.15
N GLU A 504 19.79 24.06 -7.86
CA GLU A 504 21.25 24.24 -7.82
C GLU A 504 21.84 24.29 -9.23
N THR A 505 21.34 23.50 -10.15
CA THR A 505 21.87 23.35 -11.52
C THR A 505 21.05 24.08 -12.57
N GLY A 506 19.82 24.47 -12.23
CA GLY A 506 18.85 25.01 -13.18
C GLY A 506 18.24 23.94 -14.12
N GLN A 507 18.55 22.65 -13.93
CA GLN A 507 18.00 21.56 -14.76
C GLN A 507 16.48 21.45 -14.57
N ARG A 508 15.74 21.46 -15.68
CA ARG A 508 14.28 21.35 -15.71
C ARG A 508 13.85 20.14 -16.53
N ILE A 509 13.05 19.28 -15.92
CA ILE A 509 12.49 18.10 -16.57
C ILE A 509 10.97 18.17 -16.49
N LEU A 510 10.30 18.25 -17.64
CA LEU A 510 8.84 18.20 -17.76
C LEU A 510 8.40 16.75 -17.98
N VAL A 511 7.43 16.31 -17.22
CA VAL A 511 6.62 15.10 -17.44
C VAL A 511 5.25 15.57 -17.90
N ALA A 512 4.77 15.12 -19.07
CA ALA A 512 3.46 15.48 -19.58
C ALA A 512 2.76 14.27 -20.18
N ALA A 513 1.51 14.03 -19.80
CA ALA A 513 0.69 12.88 -20.19
C ALA A 513 -0.73 13.32 -20.55
N ASN A 514 -1.30 12.71 -21.59
CA ASN A 514 -2.66 12.97 -22.03
C ASN A 514 -3.58 11.78 -21.68
N PHE A 515 -4.38 11.93 -20.65
CA PHE A 515 -5.40 10.97 -20.20
C PHE A 515 -6.74 11.10 -20.96
N GLY A 516 -6.87 12.11 -21.82
CA GLY A 516 -8.06 12.32 -22.64
C GLY A 516 -8.07 11.49 -23.93
N THR A 517 -9.17 11.61 -24.67
CA THR A 517 -9.34 10.96 -25.99
C THR A 517 -8.96 11.86 -27.17
N ALA A 518 -8.93 13.17 -26.96
CA ALA A 518 -8.54 14.14 -27.97
C ALA A 518 -7.03 14.36 -27.97
N GLN A 519 -6.51 14.83 -29.09
CA GLN A 519 -5.12 15.31 -29.21
C GLN A 519 -5.00 16.67 -28.53
N GLU A 520 -3.97 16.84 -27.70
CA GLU A 520 -3.68 18.08 -26.99
C GLU A 520 -2.37 18.70 -27.45
N ARG A 521 -2.35 20.04 -27.54
CA ARG A 521 -1.16 20.82 -27.87
C ARG A 521 -0.75 21.67 -26.68
N LEU A 522 0.50 21.54 -26.25
CA LEU A 522 1.05 22.23 -25.09
C LEU A 522 2.21 23.13 -25.52
N ALA A 523 2.08 24.45 -25.28
CA ALA A 523 3.19 25.37 -25.43
C ALA A 523 4.18 25.20 -24.28
N LEU A 524 5.46 25.08 -24.59
CA LEU A 524 6.50 24.83 -23.59
C LEU A 524 7.14 26.13 -23.08
N PRO A 525 7.59 26.17 -21.82
CA PRO A 525 8.27 27.35 -21.27
C PRO A 525 9.70 27.55 -21.79
N ALA A 526 10.24 26.57 -22.53
CA ALA A 526 11.54 26.62 -23.22
C ALA A 526 11.60 25.57 -24.33
N LYS A 527 12.64 25.64 -25.15
CA LYS A 527 12.94 24.63 -26.18
C LYS A 527 13.31 23.29 -25.56
N ILE A 528 12.90 22.23 -26.23
CA ILE A 528 13.28 20.87 -25.86
C ILE A 528 14.77 20.67 -26.15
N GLU A 529 15.55 20.43 -25.13
CA GLU A 529 16.95 20.01 -25.29
C GLU A 529 17.02 18.53 -25.65
N LYS A 530 16.22 17.70 -24.98
CA LYS A 530 16.25 16.24 -25.17
C LYS A 530 14.94 15.59 -24.75
N VAL A 531 14.47 14.61 -25.51
CA VAL A 531 13.46 13.64 -25.05
C VAL A 531 14.19 12.56 -24.25
N LEU A 532 13.81 12.42 -22.97
CA LEU A 532 14.44 11.45 -22.05
C LEU A 532 13.75 10.10 -22.10
N LEU A 533 12.40 10.10 -22.17
CA LEU A 533 11.57 8.91 -22.28
C LEU A 533 10.22 9.27 -22.93
N SER A 534 9.66 8.35 -23.70
CA SER A 534 8.29 8.43 -24.20
C SER A 534 7.73 7.02 -24.40
N ASN A 535 6.41 6.87 -24.34
CA ASN A 535 5.72 5.64 -24.71
C ASN A 535 5.30 5.61 -26.21
N ALA A 536 5.64 6.66 -26.96
CA ALA A 536 5.39 6.78 -28.40
C ALA A 536 6.68 7.19 -29.13
N ASP A 537 6.69 7.10 -30.47
CA ASP A 537 7.82 7.59 -31.27
C ASP A 537 7.81 9.13 -31.32
N ASN A 538 8.71 9.73 -30.57
CA ASN A 538 8.87 11.17 -30.44
C ASN A 538 10.28 11.66 -30.86
N SER A 539 10.92 10.96 -31.79
CA SER A 539 12.31 11.20 -32.22
C SER A 539 12.58 12.59 -32.82
N ASN A 540 11.55 13.33 -33.26
CA ASN A 540 11.66 14.63 -33.93
C ASN A 540 11.22 15.84 -33.06
N MET A 541 11.33 15.76 -31.74
CA MET A 541 10.87 16.83 -30.84
C MET A 541 11.96 17.85 -30.45
N ALA A 542 13.24 17.60 -30.67
CA ALA A 542 14.31 18.52 -30.30
C ALA A 542 14.12 19.92 -30.91
N ASP A 543 14.54 20.96 -30.19
CA ASP A 543 14.43 22.37 -30.54
C ASP A 543 13.00 22.95 -30.67
N LYS A 544 11.96 22.16 -30.42
CA LYS A 544 10.56 22.64 -30.42
C LYS A 544 10.21 23.38 -29.14
N GLU A 545 9.28 24.32 -29.24
CA GLU A 545 8.67 25.07 -28.14
C GLU A 545 7.19 24.67 -27.93
N GLU A 546 6.77 23.60 -28.56
CA GLU A 546 5.41 23.03 -28.48
C GLU A 546 5.50 21.52 -28.62
N ILE A 547 4.68 20.79 -27.85
CA ILE A 547 4.46 19.36 -28.01
C ILE A 547 3.00 19.08 -28.33
N THR A 548 2.79 17.96 -29.02
CA THR A 548 1.45 17.42 -29.29
C THR A 548 1.39 16.03 -28.72
N LEU A 549 0.40 15.76 -27.86
CA LEU A 549 0.18 14.47 -27.22
C LEU A 549 -1.14 13.87 -27.71
N ASN A 550 -1.11 12.69 -28.29
CA ASN A 550 -2.31 11.91 -28.57
C ASN A 550 -2.85 11.24 -27.30
N SER A 551 -4.02 10.61 -27.41
CA SER A 551 -4.59 9.84 -26.30
C SER A 551 -3.62 8.80 -25.76
N SER A 552 -3.47 8.71 -24.44
CA SER A 552 -2.57 7.78 -23.72
C SER A 552 -1.07 7.98 -23.98
N GLU A 553 -0.68 9.09 -24.59
CA GLU A 553 0.75 9.44 -24.73
C GLU A 553 1.31 10.12 -23.49
N VAL A 554 2.57 9.80 -23.20
CA VAL A 554 3.37 10.46 -22.17
C VAL A 554 4.77 10.75 -22.70
N VAL A 555 5.31 11.90 -22.31
CA VAL A 555 6.67 12.29 -22.63
C VAL A 555 7.38 12.86 -21.42
N VAL A 556 8.68 12.56 -21.31
CA VAL A 556 9.61 13.12 -20.33
C VAL A 556 10.68 13.87 -21.10
N ILE A 557 10.75 15.19 -20.91
CA ILE A 557 11.64 16.06 -21.69
C ILE A 557 12.52 16.94 -20.80
N LEU A 558 13.76 17.12 -21.21
CA LEU A 558 14.69 18.09 -20.65
C LEU A 558 14.51 19.42 -21.39
N LEU A 559 14.37 20.52 -20.63
CA LEU A 559 14.16 21.89 -21.12
C LEU A 559 15.33 22.80 -20.75
#